data_4f579da1a89ecc58da16c3aeaa8a8ac3
#
_entry.id   4f579da1a89ecc58da16c3aeaa8a8ac3
#
_cell.length_a   1.000
_cell.length_b   1.000
_cell.length_c   1.000
_cell.angle_alpha   90.00
_cell.angle_beta   90.00
_cell.angle_gamma   90.00
#
_symmetry.space_group_name_H-M   'P 1'
#
loop_
_entity.id
_entity.type
_entity.pdbx_description
1 polymer ?
#
loop_
_entity_poly.entity_id
_entity_poly.type
_entity_poly.pdbx_seq_one_letter_code
_entity_poly.pdbx_strand_id
1 'polypeptide(L)'
;MKIIEDIRIVFDRDPAARNMFEIITCYSGVQAVIIYRLTHLLWGYKLYWLARFISTFARLITGIEIHPGAVIGRRFFIDHGMGVVIGETSEIGDDCMIYHGVRLGGTSWDKEKRHPTLMDGVIIGAGAKILGPVILGKNVRVGSNSCLLYTSPSPRDGLLSRMPSSA
;
A
#
# COMPACT_ATOMS: atom_id res chain seq x y z
N MET A 1 8.21 8.97 -16.85
CA MET A 1 7.22 7.86 -16.81
C MET A 1 7.28 7.23 -15.43
N LYS A 2 6.15 7.13 -14.71
CA LYS A 2 6.09 6.60 -13.30
C LYS A 2 6.82 5.26 -13.14
N ILE A 3 6.66 4.31 -14.07
CA ILE A 3 7.28 2.97 -14.00
C ILE A 3 8.82 3.03 -13.89
N ILE A 4 9.48 3.87 -14.66
CA ILE A 4 10.95 3.99 -14.61
C ILE A 4 11.39 4.53 -13.25
N GLU A 5 10.65 5.44 -12.68
CA GLU A 5 10.93 6.01 -11.36
C GLU A 5 10.69 4.99 -10.24
N ASP A 6 9.61 4.17 -10.36
CA ASP A 6 9.33 3.09 -9.41
C ASP A 6 10.41 1.99 -9.44
N ILE A 7 11.07 1.78 -10.59
CA ILE A 7 12.20 0.85 -10.68
C ILE A 7 13.48 1.48 -10.10
N ARG A 8 13.75 2.74 -10.43
CA ARG A 8 14.99 3.42 -10.00
C ARG A 8 15.08 3.63 -8.51
N ILE A 9 13.96 3.91 -7.84
CA ILE A 9 13.94 4.12 -6.39
C ILE A 9 14.45 2.92 -5.60
N VAL A 10 14.43 1.71 -6.19
CA VAL A 10 14.94 0.50 -5.53
C VAL A 10 16.43 0.63 -5.23
N PHE A 11 17.23 1.20 -6.16
CA PHE A 11 18.65 1.41 -5.93
C PHE A 11 18.96 2.37 -4.77
N ASP A 12 18.03 3.31 -4.50
CA ASP A 12 18.19 4.27 -3.42
C ASP A 12 17.73 3.70 -2.07
N ARG A 13 16.87 2.66 -2.10
CA ARG A 13 16.19 2.14 -0.91
C ARG A 13 16.67 0.75 -0.48
N ASP A 14 17.21 -0.04 -1.40
CA ASP A 14 17.69 -1.39 -1.14
C ASP A 14 19.18 -1.51 -1.51
N PRO A 15 20.08 -1.56 -0.51
CA PRO A 15 21.51 -1.76 -0.76
C PRO A 15 21.86 -3.08 -1.44
N ALA A 16 20.96 -4.08 -1.43
CA ALA A 16 21.17 -5.37 -2.08
C ALA A 16 20.92 -5.34 -3.60
N ALA A 17 20.29 -4.28 -4.13
CA ALA A 17 19.98 -4.13 -5.54
C ALA A 17 21.25 -3.92 -6.37
N ARG A 18 21.54 -4.85 -7.30
CA ARG A 18 22.80 -4.86 -8.08
C ARG A 18 22.66 -4.25 -9.47
N ASN A 19 21.56 -4.59 -10.16
CA ASN A 19 21.34 -4.17 -11.54
C ASN A 19 19.84 -4.16 -11.90
N MET A 20 19.51 -3.47 -12.99
CA MET A 20 18.14 -3.29 -13.47
C MET A 20 17.44 -4.61 -13.83
N PHE A 21 18.17 -5.58 -14.38
CA PHE A 21 17.62 -6.87 -14.78
C PHE A 21 17.15 -7.67 -13.55
N GLU A 22 17.99 -7.69 -12.51
CA GLU A 22 17.65 -8.32 -11.22
C GLU A 22 16.40 -7.68 -10.59
N ILE A 23 16.34 -6.35 -10.57
CA ILE A 23 15.18 -5.61 -10.02
C ILE A 23 13.88 -5.99 -10.75
N ILE A 24 13.90 -6.01 -12.07
CA ILE A 24 12.69 -6.31 -12.86
C ILE A 24 12.27 -7.78 -12.72
N THR A 25 13.23 -8.69 -12.62
CA THR A 25 12.95 -10.14 -12.66
C THR A 25 12.79 -10.79 -11.29
N CYS A 26 13.40 -10.23 -10.24
CA CYS A 26 13.47 -10.87 -8.92
C CYS A 26 12.74 -10.10 -7.81
N TYR A 27 12.38 -8.83 -8.03
CA TYR A 27 11.67 -8.04 -7.03
C TYR A 27 10.15 -8.10 -7.24
N SER A 28 9.48 -8.92 -6.45
CA SER A 28 8.02 -9.10 -6.53
C SER A 28 7.25 -7.79 -6.34
N GLY A 29 7.73 -6.89 -5.47
CA GLY A 29 7.15 -5.56 -5.27
C GLY A 29 7.17 -4.72 -6.53
N VAL A 30 8.30 -4.72 -7.26
CA VAL A 30 8.44 -4.00 -8.54
C VAL A 30 7.50 -4.59 -9.59
N GLN A 31 7.46 -5.91 -9.73
CA GLN A 31 6.57 -6.59 -10.66
C GLN A 31 5.11 -6.24 -10.39
N ALA A 32 4.69 -6.29 -9.11
CA ALA A 32 3.33 -5.94 -8.72
C ALA A 32 2.98 -4.48 -9.07
N VAL A 33 3.89 -3.53 -8.82
CA VAL A 33 3.70 -2.11 -9.15
C VAL A 33 3.61 -1.90 -10.66
N ILE A 34 4.47 -2.55 -11.46
CA ILE A 34 4.42 -2.46 -12.93
C ILE A 34 3.05 -2.95 -13.44
N ILE A 35 2.61 -4.13 -12.99
CA ILE A 35 1.31 -4.69 -13.41
C ILE A 35 0.17 -3.79 -12.92
N TYR A 36 0.27 -3.26 -11.70
CA TYR A 36 -0.71 -2.29 -11.19
C TYR A 36 -0.81 -1.05 -12.09
N ARG A 37 0.30 -0.45 -12.54
CA ARG A 37 0.26 0.71 -13.44
C ARG A 37 -0.53 0.43 -14.71
N LEU A 38 -0.38 -0.78 -15.28
CA LEU A 38 -1.16 -1.23 -16.44
C LEU A 38 -2.65 -1.42 -16.08
N THR A 39 -2.93 -2.12 -15.00
CA THR A 39 -4.32 -2.40 -14.61
C THR A 39 -5.07 -1.13 -14.17
N HIS A 40 -4.38 -0.17 -13.56
CA HIS A 40 -4.93 1.14 -13.23
C HIS A 40 -5.29 1.95 -14.50
N LEU A 41 -4.47 1.88 -15.55
CA LEU A 41 -4.79 2.48 -16.84
C LEU A 41 -6.06 1.86 -17.45
N LEU A 42 -6.17 0.53 -17.46
CA LEU A 42 -7.36 -0.18 -17.92
C LEU A 42 -8.61 0.19 -17.10
N TRP A 43 -8.43 0.37 -15.79
CA TRP A 43 -9.49 0.83 -14.87
C TRP A 43 -10.00 2.22 -15.27
N GLY A 44 -9.10 3.14 -15.62
CA GLY A 44 -9.44 4.47 -16.13
C GLY A 44 -10.25 4.42 -17.44
N TYR A 45 -10.02 3.44 -18.30
CA TYR A 45 -10.81 3.17 -19.50
C TYR A 45 -12.13 2.38 -19.24
N LYS A 46 -12.49 2.19 -17.96
CA LYS A 46 -13.68 1.45 -17.51
C LYS A 46 -13.69 -0.05 -17.89
N LEU A 47 -12.53 -0.60 -18.25
CA LEU A 47 -12.35 -2.03 -18.50
C LEU A 47 -12.17 -2.79 -17.17
N TYR A 48 -13.14 -2.63 -16.27
CA TYR A 48 -13.08 -3.05 -14.87
C TYR A 48 -12.80 -4.54 -14.71
N TRP A 49 -13.55 -5.39 -15.45
CA TRP A 49 -13.36 -6.83 -15.36
C TRP A 49 -11.93 -7.25 -15.77
N LEU A 50 -11.43 -6.73 -16.90
CA LEU A 50 -10.11 -7.07 -17.41
C LEU A 50 -9.02 -6.60 -16.44
N ALA A 51 -9.14 -5.37 -15.91
CA ALA A 51 -8.22 -4.84 -14.91
C ALA A 51 -8.17 -5.72 -13.66
N ARG A 52 -9.33 -6.15 -13.15
CA ARG A 52 -9.44 -7.04 -11.99
C ARG A 52 -8.88 -8.43 -12.27
N PHE A 53 -9.15 -8.97 -13.42
CA PHE A 53 -8.64 -10.29 -13.85
C PHE A 53 -7.11 -10.31 -13.87
N ILE A 54 -6.48 -9.31 -14.52
CA ILE A 54 -5.01 -9.18 -14.56
C ILE A 54 -4.44 -8.95 -13.15
N SER A 55 -5.10 -8.12 -12.32
CA SER A 55 -4.71 -7.90 -10.93
C SER A 55 -4.72 -9.20 -10.09
N THR A 56 -5.70 -10.08 -10.33
CA THR A 56 -5.76 -11.39 -9.67
C THR A 56 -4.57 -12.29 -10.07
N PHE A 57 -4.20 -12.27 -11.34
CA PHE A 57 -3.00 -12.97 -11.82
C PHE A 57 -1.72 -12.39 -11.21
N ALA A 58 -1.61 -11.06 -11.12
CA ALA A 58 -0.48 -10.40 -10.45
C ALA A 58 -0.33 -10.90 -9.01
N ARG A 59 -1.45 -11.01 -8.26
CA ARG A 59 -1.44 -11.54 -6.90
C ARG A 59 -0.93 -12.98 -6.84
N LEU A 60 -1.31 -13.83 -7.79
CA LEU A 60 -0.86 -15.23 -7.82
C LEU A 60 0.65 -15.36 -7.98
N ILE A 61 1.27 -14.52 -8.81
CA ILE A 61 2.71 -14.61 -9.11
C ILE A 61 3.57 -13.81 -8.14
N THR A 62 3.06 -12.72 -7.56
CA THR A 62 3.84 -11.82 -6.70
C THR A 62 3.54 -11.98 -5.20
N GLY A 63 2.41 -12.58 -4.84
CA GLY A 63 1.91 -12.60 -3.47
C GLY A 63 1.40 -11.24 -2.98
N ILE A 64 1.21 -10.25 -3.87
CA ILE A 64 0.83 -8.88 -3.57
C ILE A 64 -0.49 -8.56 -4.25
N GLU A 65 -1.45 -8.07 -3.49
CA GLU A 65 -2.75 -7.62 -4.00
C GLU A 65 -2.81 -6.09 -4.06
N ILE A 66 -2.92 -5.53 -5.26
CA ILE A 66 -3.18 -4.11 -5.46
C ILE A 66 -4.45 -3.97 -6.29
N HIS A 67 -5.47 -3.32 -5.71
CA HIS A 67 -6.71 -3.08 -6.44
C HIS A 67 -6.47 -2.05 -7.56
N PRO A 68 -6.92 -2.29 -8.81
CA PRO A 68 -6.70 -1.37 -9.92
C PRO A 68 -7.26 0.04 -9.71
N GLY A 69 -8.30 0.17 -8.87
CA GLY A 69 -8.91 1.46 -8.52
C GLY A 69 -8.10 2.30 -7.53
N ALA A 70 -7.13 1.73 -6.83
CA ALA A 70 -6.26 2.48 -5.93
C ALA A 70 -5.49 3.57 -6.68
N VAL A 71 -5.20 4.68 -6.01
CA VAL A 71 -4.42 5.79 -6.57
C VAL A 71 -3.03 5.78 -5.92
N ILE A 72 -1.98 5.55 -6.72
CA ILE A 72 -0.61 5.48 -6.22
C ILE A 72 0.26 6.52 -6.94
N GLY A 73 0.96 7.33 -6.16
CA GLY A 73 1.89 8.35 -6.60
C GLY A 73 3.15 7.79 -7.27
N ARG A 74 4.22 8.55 -7.27
CA ARG A 74 5.50 8.23 -7.93
C ARG A 74 6.48 7.64 -6.92
N ARG A 75 7.48 6.88 -7.40
CA ARG A 75 8.56 6.31 -6.59
C ARG A 75 8.04 5.50 -5.39
N PHE A 76 6.98 4.71 -5.66
CA PHE A 76 6.40 3.81 -4.68
C PHE A 76 7.21 2.52 -4.62
N PHE A 77 7.67 2.15 -3.43
CA PHE A 77 8.47 0.95 -3.23
C PHE A 77 7.80 -0.02 -2.26
N ILE A 78 7.71 -1.28 -2.67
CA ILE A 78 7.26 -2.40 -1.83
C ILE A 78 8.44 -3.32 -1.60
N ASP A 79 8.92 -3.37 -0.37
CA ASP A 79 10.02 -4.24 0.02
C ASP A 79 9.52 -5.61 0.45
N HIS A 80 10.13 -6.69 -0.08
CA HIS A 80 9.73 -8.11 0.03
C HIS A 80 8.32 -8.39 -0.51
N GLY A 81 7.31 -7.71 -0.07
CA GLY A 81 5.96 -7.60 -0.63
C GLY A 81 4.98 -8.72 -0.30
N MET A 82 5.40 -9.93 0.04
CA MET A 82 4.48 -11.04 0.31
C MET A 82 3.38 -10.65 1.32
N GLY A 83 2.11 -10.90 0.95
CA GLY A 83 0.95 -10.64 1.81
C GLY A 83 0.53 -9.16 1.91
N VAL A 84 1.10 -8.27 1.09
CA VAL A 84 0.62 -6.89 0.97
C VAL A 84 -0.76 -6.87 0.32
N VAL A 85 -1.67 -6.06 0.89
CA VAL A 85 -3.00 -5.82 0.33
C VAL A 85 -3.28 -4.31 0.30
N ILE A 86 -3.55 -3.78 -0.89
CA ILE A 86 -3.91 -2.37 -1.12
C ILE A 86 -5.34 -2.34 -1.70
N GLY A 87 -6.29 -1.83 -0.91
CA GLY A 87 -7.72 -1.80 -1.26
C GLY A 87 -8.08 -0.70 -2.26
N GLU A 88 -9.28 -0.81 -2.82
CA GLU A 88 -9.80 -0.03 -3.95
C GLU A 88 -9.68 1.49 -3.80
N THR A 89 -10.10 2.04 -2.66
CA THR A 89 -10.12 3.49 -2.42
C THR A 89 -8.89 3.99 -1.66
N SER A 90 -7.80 3.20 -1.63
CA SER A 90 -6.52 3.64 -1.06
C SER A 90 -5.92 4.73 -1.92
N GLU A 91 -5.34 5.73 -1.27
CA GLU A 91 -4.58 6.79 -1.89
C GLU A 91 -3.18 6.81 -1.28
N ILE A 92 -2.16 6.78 -2.13
CA ILE A 92 -0.75 6.74 -1.72
C ILE A 92 -0.03 7.85 -2.45
N GLY A 93 0.59 8.75 -1.69
CA GLY A 93 1.39 9.85 -2.20
C GLY A 93 2.70 9.43 -2.85
N ASP A 94 3.54 10.40 -3.15
CA ASP A 94 4.86 10.18 -3.71
C ASP A 94 5.85 9.69 -2.64
N ASP A 95 6.90 8.97 -3.06
CA ASP A 95 8.01 8.54 -2.20
C ASP A 95 7.62 7.63 -1.02
N CYS A 96 6.47 6.98 -1.10
CA CYS A 96 6.03 6.07 -0.05
C CYS A 96 6.74 4.70 -0.15
N MET A 97 6.91 4.06 1.02
CA MET A 97 7.48 2.72 1.12
C MET A 97 6.66 1.86 2.07
N ILE A 98 6.40 0.62 1.69
CA ILE A 98 5.74 -0.36 2.55
C ILE A 98 6.49 -1.68 2.53
N TYR A 99 6.43 -2.41 3.63
CA TYR A 99 7.03 -3.74 3.76
C TYR A 99 5.99 -4.85 3.57
N HIS A 100 6.47 -6.10 3.55
CA HIS A 100 5.61 -7.29 3.45
C HIS A 100 4.52 -7.32 4.53
N GLY A 101 3.41 -7.98 4.22
CA GLY A 101 2.28 -8.17 5.15
C GLY A 101 1.51 -6.90 5.50
N VAL A 102 1.87 -5.74 4.94
CA VAL A 102 1.13 -4.49 5.14
C VAL A 102 -0.25 -4.59 4.52
N ARG A 103 -1.27 -4.15 5.25
CA ARG A 103 -2.65 -4.12 4.76
C ARG A 103 -3.22 -2.71 4.84
N LEU A 104 -3.63 -2.17 3.71
CA LEU A 104 -4.42 -0.95 3.58
C LEU A 104 -5.86 -1.37 3.30
N GLY A 105 -6.61 -1.63 4.38
CA GLY A 105 -7.94 -2.25 4.33
C GLY A 105 -9.08 -1.29 4.62
N GLY A 106 -10.30 -1.66 4.22
CA GLY A 106 -11.53 -0.97 4.59
C GLY A 106 -12.14 -1.55 5.87
N THR A 107 -12.97 -0.75 6.54
CA THR A 107 -13.74 -1.15 7.73
C THR A 107 -15.25 -1.04 7.54
N SER A 108 -15.69 -0.52 6.39
CA SER A 108 -17.09 -0.31 6.05
C SER A 108 -17.47 -1.09 4.80
N TRP A 109 -18.76 -1.39 4.66
CA TRP A 109 -19.37 -2.00 3.48
C TRP A 109 -19.83 -0.94 2.44
N ASP A 110 -19.67 0.35 2.77
CA ASP A 110 -20.05 1.44 1.89
C ASP A 110 -19.15 1.50 0.66
N LYS A 111 -19.70 2.00 -0.45
CA LYS A 111 -18.95 2.16 -1.70
C LYS A 111 -18.04 3.38 -1.70
N GLU A 112 -18.15 4.24 -0.69
CA GLU A 112 -17.39 5.47 -0.54
C GLU A 112 -15.93 5.24 -0.11
N LYS A 113 -15.23 6.30 0.25
CA LYS A 113 -13.86 6.26 0.80
C LYS A 113 -13.83 5.41 2.08
N ARG A 114 -13.26 4.21 1.98
CA ARG A 114 -13.17 3.23 3.09
C ARG A 114 -11.76 2.71 3.36
N HIS A 115 -10.78 3.14 2.55
CA HIS A 115 -9.38 2.71 2.69
C HIS A 115 -8.49 3.92 3.02
N PRO A 116 -7.28 3.67 3.58
CA PRO A 116 -6.38 4.72 4.02
C PRO A 116 -5.90 5.68 2.92
N THR A 117 -5.50 6.87 3.36
CA THR A 117 -4.72 7.83 2.57
C THR A 117 -3.34 8.01 3.21
N LEU A 118 -2.29 7.78 2.44
CA LEU A 118 -0.89 7.98 2.80
C LEU A 118 -0.39 9.22 2.08
N MET A 119 0.04 10.24 2.82
CA MET A 119 0.69 11.40 2.21
C MET A 119 2.12 11.06 1.78
N ASP A 120 2.81 12.04 1.17
CA ASP A 120 4.16 11.81 0.63
C ASP A 120 5.15 11.36 1.71
N GLY A 121 6.07 10.49 1.33
CA GLY A 121 7.17 10.03 2.16
C GLY A 121 6.79 9.10 3.31
N VAL A 122 5.56 8.59 3.36
CA VAL A 122 5.12 7.66 4.41
C VAL A 122 5.84 6.32 4.27
N ILE A 123 6.31 5.79 5.42
CA ILE A 123 6.93 4.46 5.52
C ILE A 123 6.11 3.59 6.47
N ILE A 124 5.71 2.40 6.01
CA ILE A 124 4.93 1.46 6.82
C ILE A 124 5.72 0.18 7.03
N GLY A 125 6.03 -0.13 8.28
CA GLY A 125 6.76 -1.32 8.69
C GLY A 125 6.02 -2.62 8.46
N ALA A 126 6.75 -3.71 8.42
CA ALA A 126 6.26 -5.05 8.09
C ALA A 126 5.07 -5.47 8.96
N GLY A 127 4.08 -6.09 8.33
CA GLY A 127 2.90 -6.64 9.01
C GLY A 127 1.91 -5.61 9.56
N ALA A 128 2.18 -4.30 9.42
CA ALA A 128 1.26 -3.28 9.92
C ALA A 128 -0.08 -3.28 9.16
N LYS A 129 -1.15 -2.98 9.87
CA LYS A 129 -2.51 -2.93 9.34
C LYS A 129 -3.09 -1.54 9.55
N ILE A 130 -3.40 -0.87 8.46
CA ILE A 130 -4.05 0.44 8.45
C ILE A 130 -5.45 0.24 7.90
N LEU A 131 -6.45 0.40 8.74
CA LEU A 131 -7.82 0.01 8.45
C LEU A 131 -8.78 1.20 8.55
N GLY A 132 -9.60 1.36 7.53
CA GLY A 132 -10.56 2.47 7.43
C GLY A 132 -9.96 3.71 6.75
N PRO A 133 -10.72 4.80 6.65
CA PRO A 133 -10.31 6.02 5.96
C PRO A 133 -9.33 6.89 6.78
N VAL A 134 -8.32 6.26 7.37
CA VAL A 134 -7.25 6.91 8.15
C VAL A 134 -6.36 7.71 7.20
N ILE A 135 -5.96 8.91 7.61
CA ILE A 135 -4.99 9.74 6.89
C ILE A 135 -3.67 9.73 7.64
N LEU A 136 -2.62 9.23 6.99
CA LEU A 136 -1.25 9.32 7.49
C LEU A 136 -0.58 10.55 6.88
N GLY A 137 -0.14 11.48 7.74
CA GLY A 137 0.53 12.72 7.33
C GLY A 137 1.86 12.49 6.62
N LYS A 138 2.43 13.54 6.03
CA LYS A 138 3.72 13.47 5.33
C LYS A 138 4.85 12.94 6.23
N ASN A 139 5.68 12.08 5.67
CA ASN A 139 6.86 11.50 6.32
C ASN A 139 6.56 10.70 7.60
N VAL A 140 5.31 10.34 7.86
CA VAL A 140 4.95 9.47 8.99
C VAL A 140 5.60 8.10 8.82
N ARG A 141 6.09 7.55 9.93
CA ARG A 141 6.63 6.19 10.00
C ARG A 141 5.75 5.35 10.93
N VAL A 142 5.23 4.25 10.41
CA VAL A 142 4.44 3.29 11.18
C VAL A 142 5.32 2.09 11.53
N GLY A 143 5.37 1.74 12.80
CA GLY A 143 6.15 0.59 13.27
C GLY A 143 5.61 -0.74 12.74
N SER A 144 6.48 -1.75 12.70
CA SER A 144 6.10 -3.11 12.29
C SER A 144 5.01 -3.69 13.20
N ASN A 145 4.09 -4.45 12.61
CA ASN A 145 2.93 -5.06 13.27
C ASN A 145 1.97 -4.10 13.98
N SER A 146 2.11 -2.78 13.78
CA SER A 146 1.14 -1.80 14.28
C SER A 146 -0.23 -2.01 13.66
N CYS A 147 -1.29 -1.76 14.43
CA CYS A 147 -2.66 -1.75 13.93
C CYS A 147 -3.28 -0.38 14.17
N LEU A 148 -3.56 0.35 13.08
CA LEU A 148 -4.27 1.61 13.11
C LEU A 148 -5.68 1.36 12.58
N LEU A 149 -6.67 1.54 13.43
CA LEU A 149 -8.07 1.32 13.11
C LEU A 149 -8.84 2.64 13.23
N TYR A 150 -9.45 3.06 12.12
CA TYR A 150 -10.46 4.11 12.18
C TYR A 150 -11.80 3.48 12.59
N THR A 151 -12.27 3.81 13.79
CA THR A 151 -13.62 3.52 14.24
C THR A 151 -14.34 4.84 14.45
N SER A 152 -15.63 4.90 14.11
CA SER A 152 -16.47 6.02 14.58
C SER A 152 -16.38 6.05 16.11
N PRO A 153 -16.29 7.24 16.74
CA PRO A 153 -16.19 7.32 18.19
C PRO A 153 -17.37 6.56 18.83
N SER A 154 -17.03 5.49 19.54
CA SER A 154 -18.00 4.73 20.33
C SER A 154 -18.00 5.30 21.76
N PRO A 155 -19.13 5.33 22.46
CA PRO A 155 -19.16 5.69 23.87
C PRO A 155 -18.21 4.86 24.75
N ARG A 156 -17.76 3.71 24.25
CA ARG A 156 -16.77 2.84 24.93
C ARG A 156 -15.33 3.23 24.69
N ASP A 157 -15.03 3.99 23.62
CA ASP A 157 -13.66 4.37 23.26
C ASP A 157 -13.06 5.37 24.25
N GLY A 158 -13.89 6.17 24.91
CA GLY A 158 -13.48 7.08 25.98
C GLY A 158 -12.96 6.38 27.26
N LEU A 159 -13.20 5.07 27.41
CA LEU A 159 -12.74 4.27 28.56
C LEU A 159 -11.39 3.58 28.29
N LEU A 160 -11.03 3.36 27.02
CA LEU A 160 -9.78 2.70 26.63
C LEU A 160 -8.59 3.65 26.50
N SER A 161 -8.80 4.96 26.46
CA SER A 161 -7.73 5.96 26.34
C SER A 161 -7.07 6.35 27.66
N ARG A 162 -7.50 5.78 28.79
CA ARG A 162 -6.84 5.98 30.09
C ARG A 162 -5.84 4.86 30.35
N MET A 163 -4.69 4.93 29.72
CA MET A 163 -3.52 4.29 30.29
C MET A 163 -3.11 5.08 31.54
N PRO A 164 -3.00 4.48 32.74
CA PRO A 164 -2.43 5.17 33.86
C PRO A 164 -0.98 5.50 33.50
N SER A 165 -0.61 6.77 33.61
CA SER A 165 0.80 7.16 33.64
C SER A 165 1.43 6.46 34.84
N SER A 166 2.21 5.42 34.60
CA SER A 166 3.06 4.86 35.65
C SER A 166 4.06 5.92 36.07
N ALA A 167 4.00 6.30 37.33
CA ALA A 167 5.00 7.08 38.01
C ALA A 167 6.36 6.36 37.98
#